data_1ddbc057108bac7643522d5472158938
#
_entry.id   1ddbc057108bac7643522d5472158938
#
_cell.length_a   1.000
_cell.length_b   1.000
_cell.length_c   1.000
_cell.angle_alpha   90.00
_cell.angle_beta   90.00
_cell.angle_gamma   90.00
#
_symmetry.space_group_name_H-M   'P 1'
#
loop_
_entity.id
_entity.type
_entity.pdbx_description
1 polymer ?
#
loop_
_entity_poly.entity_id
_entity_poly.type
_entity_poly.pdbx_seq_one_letter_code
_entity_poly.pdbx_strand_id
1 'polypeptide(L)'
;HRDLHSFPTRRSSDLDEDIHPKELQKLLAKIEGSDEDTLISRLTLRSMKRAKYTTDCIGHFGLAAKYYCHFTSPIRRYPDLQIHRIIKENLHGGLKEKRFKHYESILPDVAQHTSTTERRADDAERDTDKQKMVEYMSNHIGEEFDGVISSITSWGIYVELPNTIEGMISVTALRDGYYIYDENHYEMVNEVTNKTYKLGQKIRVVVVSTDKILRTIDFEPA
;
A
#
# COMPACT_ATOMS: atom_id res chain seq x y z
N HIS A 1 -10.57 1.54 8.92
CA HIS A 1 -9.36 2.35 8.75
C HIS A 1 -8.24 1.42 8.29
N ARG A 2 -8.11 1.21 6.98
CA ARG A 2 -6.97 0.50 6.40
C ARG A 2 -5.81 1.48 6.29
N ASP A 3 -4.69 1.08 6.85
CA ASP A 3 -3.47 1.87 6.88
C ASP A 3 -2.99 2.19 5.47
N LEU A 4 -3.02 3.47 5.13
CA LEU A 4 -2.51 4.04 3.87
C LEU A 4 -0.97 4.02 3.76
N HIS A 5 -0.29 3.17 4.53
CA HIS A 5 1.16 3.28 4.77
C HIS A 5 2.05 2.31 3.98
N SER A 6 1.52 1.51 3.04
CA SER A 6 2.36 0.46 2.46
C SER A 6 2.29 0.31 0.94
N PHE A 7 2.94 1.19 0.18
CA PHE A 7 3.19 0.92 -1.25
C PHE A 7 4.58 1.39 -1.69
N PRO A 8 5.29 0.60 -2.54
CA PRO A 8 6.60 0.98 -3.07
C PRO A 8 6.50 2.12 -4.08
N THR A 9 7.41 3.06 -3.99
CA THR A 9 7.49 4.20 -4.88
C THR A 9 8.11 3.82 -6.22
N ARG A 10 7.43 4.08 -7.33
CA ARG A 10 8.10 4.34 -8.62
C ARG A 10 8.69 5.76 -8.60
N ARG A 11 9.84 5.93 -9.26
CA ARG A 11 10.52 7.22 -9.43
C ARG A 11 9.57 8.22 -10.11
N SER A 12 9.31 9.34 -9.46
CA SER A 12 8.70 10.50 -10.08
C SER A 12 9.78 11.26 -10.86
N SER A 13 10.11 10.83 -12.09
CA SER A 13 11.00 11.58 -12.97
C SER A 13 10.28 12.26 -14.14
N ASP A 14 8.97 12.07 -14.29
CA ASP A 14 8.25 12.51 -15.48
C ASP A 14 7.04 13.41 -15.23
N LEU A 15 6.86 13.92 -14.02
CA LEU A 15 5.85 14.95 -13.73
C LEU A 15 6.58 16.21 -13.27
N ASP A 16 6.87 17.08 -14.21
CA ASP A 16 7.53 18.40 -14.03
C ASP A 16 6.62 19.46 -13.39
N GLU A 17 5.45 19.12 -12.88
CA GLU A 17 4.59 20.03 -12.14
C GLU A 17 4.27 19.48 -10.75
N ASP A 18 4.52 20.29 -9.72
CA ASP A 18 4.14 20.02 -8.33
C ASP A 18 2.62 19.93 -8.19
N ILE A 19 2.07 18.71 -8.27
CA ILE A 19 0.64 18.47 -8.06
C ILE A 19 0.29 18.87 -6.63
N HIS A 20 -0.60 19.86 -6.49
CA HIS A 20 -1.05 20.30 -5.18
C HIS A 20 -1.97 19.25 -4.54
N PRO A 21 -1.80 18.91 -3.25
CA PRO A 21 -2.61 17.88 -2.55
C PRO A 21 -4.12 18.04 -2.71
N LYS A 22 -4.61 19.29 -2.77
CA LYS A 22 -6.04 19.57 -2.97
C LYS A 22 -6.58 19.15 -4.34
N GLU A 23 -5.75 19.13 -5.38
CA GLU A 23 -6.18 18.66 -6.70
C GLU A 23 -6.43 17.15 -6.68
N LEU A 24 -5.58 16.41 -5.96
CA LEU A 24 -5.77 14.98 -5.75
C LEU A 24 -7.04 14.69 -4.93
N GLN A 25 -7.28 15.47 -3.87
CA GLN A 25 -8.52 15.35 -3.09
C GLN A 25 -9.76 15.61 -3.94
N LYS A 26 -9.74 16.62 -4.84
CA LYS A 26 -10.84 16.90 -5.78
C LYS A 26 -11.03 15.76 -6.76
N LEU A 27 -9.95 15.18 -7.29
CA LEU A 27 -10.02 14.03 -8.18
C LEU A 27 -10.72 12.86 -7.49
N LEU A 28 -10.25 12.47 -6.29
CA LEU A 28 -10.82 11.35 -5.53
C LEU A 28 -12.30 11.61 -5.18
N ALA A 29 -12.65 12.81 -4.76
CA ALA A 29 -14.06 13.17 -4.50
C ALA A 29 -14.94 13.14 -5.75
N LYS A 30 -14.37 13.41 -6.95
CA LYS A 30 -15.12 13.39 -8.20
C LYS A 30 -15.43 11.96 -8.69
N ILE A 31 -14.55 11.00 -8.39
CA ILE A 31 -14.70 9.60 -8.81
C ILE A 31 -15.44 8.75 -7.77
N GLU A 32 -15.66 9.26 -6.58
CA GLU A 32 -16.31 8.56 -5.49
C GLU A 32 -17.65 7.96 -5.92
N GLY A 33 -17.78 6.63 -5.82
CA GLY A 33 -18.96 5.88 -6.23
C GLY A 33 -19.09 5.60 -7.73
N SER A 34 -18.09 5.96 -8.56
CA SER A 34 -18.02 5.51 -9.96
C SER A 34 -17.42 4.12 -10.08
N ASP A 35 -17.60 3.48 -11.24
CA ASP A 35 -16.99 2.15 -11.50
C ASP A 35 -15.45 2.19 -11.48
N GLU A 36 -14.86 3.36 -11.77
CA GLU A 36 -13.43 3.60 -11.79
C GLU A 36 -12.84 3.97 -10.43
N ASP A 37 -13.65 4.25 -9.42
CA ASP A 37 -13.21 4.70 -8.09
C ASP A 37 -12.12 3.79 -7.51
N THR A 38 -12.39 2.49 -7.43
CA THR A 38 -11.45 1.51 -6.88
C THR A 38 -10.12 1.49 -7.62
N LEU A 39 -10.16 1.59 -8.96
CA LEU A 39 -8.98 1.59 -9.81
C LEU A 39 -8.15 2.86 -9.61
N ILE A 40 -8.76 4.03 -9.77
CA ILE A 40 -8.05 5.32 -9.71
C ILE A 40 -7.52 5.56 -8.29
N SER A 41 -8.30 5.23 -7.25
CA SER A 41 -7.87 5.33 -5.86
C SER A 41 -6.65 4.44 -5.59
N ARG A 42 -6.64 3.21 -6.11
CA ARG A 42 -5.52 2.27 -5.96
C ARG A 42 -4.27 2.74 -6.71
N LEU A 43 -4.39 3.21 -7.95
CA LEU A 43 -3.28 3.78 -8.72
C LEU A 43 -2.72 5.04 -8.06
N THR A 44 -3.59 5.91 -7.60
CA THR A 44 -3.22 7.12 -6.85
C THR A 44 -2.39 6.78 -5.62
N LEU A 45 -2.87 5.85 -4.80
CA LEU A 45 -2.12 5.39 -3.62
C LEU A 45 -0.76 4.79 -3.97
N ARG A 46 -0.66 4.02 -5.05
CA ARG A 46 0.61 3.45 -5.53
C ARG A 46 1.60 4.52 -6.00
N SER A 47 1.13 5.66 -6.51
CA SER A 47 1.98 6.78 -6.95
C SER A 47 2.52 7.63 -5.79
N MET A 48 1.89 7.58 -4.61
CA MET A 48 2.29 8.38 -3.46
C MET A 48 3.55 7.84 -2.78
N LYS A 49 4.41 8.76 -2.34
CA LYS A 49 5.58 8.39 -1.51
C LYS A 49 5.12 7.91 -0.14
N ARG A 50 5.80 6.90 0.40
CA ARG A 50 5.56 6.47 1.79
C ARG A 50 5.83 7.61 2.77
N ALA A 51 4.99 7.72 3.78
CA ALA A 51 5.24 8.62 4.90
C ALA A 51 6.52 8.20 5.65
N LYS A 52 7.23 9.19 6.18
CA LYS A 52 8.41 8.99 7.03
C LYS A 52 8.43 10.05 8.11
N TYR A 53 9.00 9.72 9.25
CA TYR A 53 9.32 10.73 10.25
C TYR A 53 10.54 11.53 9.80
N THR A 54 10.48 12.84 9.96
CA THR A 54 11.57 13.77 9.66
C THR A 54 11.50 14.97 10.59
N THR A 55 12.61 15.62 10.80
CA THR A 55 12.68 16.92 11.50
C THR A 55 12.29 18.07 10.60
N ASP A 56 12.29 17.88 9.28
CA ASP A 56 11.90 18.89 8.31
C ASP A 56 10.37 19.05 8.30
N CYS A 57 9.92 20.29 8.44
CA CYS A 57 8.50 20.60 8.41
C CYS A 57 7.99 20.75 6.96
N ILE A 58 7.89 19.63 6.24
CA ILE A 58 7.43 19.57 4.85
C ILE A 58 5.92 19.41 4.71
N GLY A 59 5.19 19.33 5.84
CA GLY A 59 3.76 19.08 5.87
C GLY A 59 3.39 17.60 5.61
N HIS A 60 2.12 17.35 5.39
CA HIS A 60 1.60 16.03 5.06
C HIS A 60 0.77 16.09 3.77
N PHE A 61 1.31 15.53 2.68
CA PHE A 61 0.71 15.61 1.35
C PHE A 61 -0.72 15.04 1.32
N GLY A 62 -0.92 13.80 1.73
CA GLY A 62 -2.22 13.12 1.65
C GLY A 62 -3.33 13.76 2.49
N LEU A 63 -2.96 14.49 3.57
CA LEU A 63 -3.91 15.24 4.41
C LEU A 63 -4.01 16.72 4.00
N ALA A 64 -3.23 17.17 3.02
CA ALA A 64 -3.08 18.58 2.64
C ALA A 64 -2.80 19.52 3.85
N ALA A 65 -2.09 19.00 4.86
CA ALA A 65 -1.79 19.70 6.08
C ALA A 65 -0.39 20.35 6.02
N LYS A 66 -0.31 21.67 6.27
CA LYS A 66 0.96 22.39 6.30
C LYS A 66 1.84 21.97 7.49
N TYR A 67 1.23 21.67 8.63
CA TYR A 67 1.88 21.19 9.84
C TYR A 67 1.20 19.93 10.29
N TYR A 68 1.97 18.87 10.50
CA TYR A 68 1.44 17.59 10.94
C TYR A 68 2.46 16.82 11.76
N CYS A 69 2.02 16.20 12.82
CA CYS A 69 2.82 15.24 13.55
C CYS A 69 1.92 14.15 14.16
N HIS A 70 2.46 12.99 14.37
CA HIS A 70 1.83 11.97 15.20
C HIS A 70 1.89 12.40 16.67
N PHE A 71 0.78 12.29 17.40
CA PHE A 71 0.67 12.79 18.76
C PHE A 71 -0.13 11.87 19.69
N THR A 72 -1.10 11.12 19.17
CA THR A 72 -2.16 10.50 19.96
C THR A 72 -1.84 9.10 20.49
N SER A 73 -0.72 8.50 20.13
CA SER A 73 -0.39 7.11 20.47
C SER A 73 1.03 6.95 21.07
N PRO A 74 1.37 7.65 22.18
CA PRO A 74 2.72 7.64 22.75
C PRO A 74 3.13 6.30 23.37
N ILE A 75 2.19 5.38 23.59
CA ILE A 75 2.48 4.03 24.11
C ILE A 75 3.20 3.15 23.07
N ARG A 76 2.77 3.25 21.80
CA ARG A 76 3.25 2.39 20.72
C ARG A 76 4.11 3.12 19.68
N ARG A 77 4.08 4.45 19.64
CA ARG A 77 4.87 5.27 18.70
C ARG A 77 5.81 6.19 19.46
N TYR A 78 7.09 5.93 19.31
CA TYR A 78 8.13 6.73 19.99
C TYR A 78 8.14 8.22 19.55
N PRO A 79 7.88 8.59 18.28
CA PRO A 79 7.77 9.99 17.90
C PRO A 79 6.71 10.77 18.68
N ASP A 80 5.55 10.16 18.94
CA ASP A 80 4.48 10.76 19.75
C ASP A 80 4.99 11.03 21.17
N LEU A 81 5.63 10.05 21.80
CA LEU A 81 6.21 10.19 23.13
C LEU A 81 7.27 11.29 23.16
N GLN A 82 8.10 11.37 22.11
CA GLN A 82 9.15 12.39 22.03
C GLN A 82 8.55 13.80 21.92
N ILE A 83 7.51 13.98 21.12
CA ILE A 83 6.78 15.26 21.01
C ILE A 83 6.14 15.62 22.35
N HIS A 84 5.50 14.68 23.05
CA HIS A 84 4.96 14.93 24.40
C HIS A 84 6.06 15.44 25.37
N ARG A 85 7.24 14.85 25.33
CA ARG A 85 8.38 15.27 26.17
C ARG A 85 8.84 16.67 25.85
N ILE A 86 8.99 17.00 24.56
CA ILE A 86 9.40 18.33 24.10
C ILE A 86 8.36 19.38 24.49
N ILE A 87 7.08 19.13 24.24
CA ILE A 87 6.00 20.04 24.61
C ILE A 87 5.97 20.26 26.13
N LYS A 88 6.06 19.20 26.92
CA LYS A 88 6.09 19.29 28.37
C LYS A 88 7.28 20.13 28.86
N GLU A 89 8.48 19.91 28.31
CA GLU A 89 9.68 20.68 28.64
C GLU A 89 9.49 22.18 28.27
N ASN A 90 8.92 22.46 27.11
CA ASN A 90 8.61 23.84 26.67
C ASN A 90 7.62 24.54 27.61
N LEU A 91 6.52 23.87 27.97
CA LEU A 91 5.49 24.42 28.87
C LEU A 91 6.05 24.74 30.27
N HIS A 92 7.06 24.02 30.73
CA HIS A 92 7.75 24.27 32.01
C HIS A 92 8.93 25.25 31.87
N GLY A 93 9.08 25.90 30.70
CA GLY A 93 10.17 26.86 30.46
C GLY A 93 11.58 26.24 30.37
N GLY A 94 11.66 24.90 30.21
CA GLY A 94 12.92 24.17 30.15
C GLY A 94 13.58 24.12 28.77
N LEU A 95 12.86 24.45 27.72
CA LEU A 95 13.36 24.42 26.33
C LEU A 95 14.25 25.65 26.02
N LYS A 96 15.38 25.72 26.69
CA LYS A 96 16.41 26.76 26.45
C LYS A 96 17.34 26.33 25.32
N GLU A 97 18.18 27.27 24.83
CA GLU A 97 19.09 27.08 23.70
C GLU A 97 19.91 25.78 23.78
N LYS A 98 20.44 25.42 24.95
CA LYS A 98 21.19 24.17 25.16
C LYS A 98 20.35 22.93 24.89
N ARG A 99 19.07 22.96 25.31
CA ARG A 99 18.14 21.85 25.10
C ARG A 99 17.66 21.78 23.65
N PHE A 100 17.45 22.95 23.04
CA PHE A 100 17.11 23.03 21.62
C PHE A 100 18.21 22.39 20.76
N LYS A 101 19.47 22.80 20.92
CA LYS A 101 20.63 22.19 20.24
C LYS A 101 20.76 20.69 20.49
N HIS A 102 20.45 20.23 21.69
CA HIS A 102 20.43 18.80 21.99
C HIS A 102 19.36 18.07 21.14
N TYR A 103 18.12 18.60 21.05
CA TYR A 103 17.10 18.00 20.21
C TYR A 103 17.44 18.06 18.73
N GLU A 104 17.99 19.16 18.24
CA GLU A 104 18.48 19.26 16.87
C GLU A 104 19.52 18.19 16.52
N SER A 105 20.37 17.82 17.48
CA SER A 105 21.42 16.81 17.25
C SER A 105 20.90 15.37 17.27
N ILE A 106 19.85 15.06 18.04
CA ILE A 106 19.39 13.66 18.22
C ILE A 106 18.15 13.32 17.38
N LEU A 107 17.28 14.31 17.08
CA LEU A 107 16.02 14.04 16.42
C LEU A 107 16.14 13.47 15.00
N PRO A 108 17.13 13.84 14.16
CA PRO A 108 17.32 13.22 12.86
C PRO A 108 17.50 11.70 12.95
N ASP A 109 18.38 11.24 13.84
CA ASP A 109 18.64 9.80 14.06
C ASP A 109 17.41 9.09 14.62
N VAL A 110 16.72 9.72 15.57
CA VAL A 110 15.46 9.22 16.13
C VAL A 110 14.40 9.07 15.03
N ALA A 111 14.24 10.07 14.16
CA ALA A 111 13.27 10.03 13.07
C ALA A 111 13.60 8.92 12.05
N GLN A 112 14.87 8.77 11.69
CA GLN A 112 15.30 7.69 10.80
C GLN A 112 15.08 6.30 11.42
N HIS A 113 15.49 6.13 12.68
CA HIS A 113 15.33 4.87 13.39
C HIS A 113 13.86 4.47 13.53
N THR A 114 13.01 5.40 13.95
CA THR A 114 11.57 5.14 14.12
C THR A 114 10.88 4.85 12.81
N SER A 115 11.22 5.53 11.71
CA SER A 115 10.71 5.20 10.36
C SER A 115 11.11 3.79 9.90
N THR A 116 12.30 3.33 10.28
CA THR A 116 12.79 1.99 9.95
C THR A 116 12.08 0.92 10.78
N THR A 117 11.93 1.15 12.09
CA THR A 117 11.26 0.20 12.99
C THR A 117 9.76 0.10 12.72
N GLU A 118 9.09 1.21 12.36
CA GLU A 118 7.69 1.20 11.92
C GLU A 118 7.51 0.32 10.68
N ARG A 119 8.33 0.53 9.65
CA ARG A 119 8.28 -0.32 8.44
C ARG A 119 8.48 -1.80 8.74
N ARG A 120 9.41 -2.14 9.64
CA ARG A 120 9.61 -3.53 10.09
C ARG A 120 8.39 -4.11 10.77
N ALA A 121 7.70 -3.31 11.58
CA ALA A 121 6.48 -3.73 12.26
C ALA A 121 5.35 -3.98 11.25
N ASP A 122 5.16 -3.04 10.30
CA ASP A 122 4.16 -3.18 9.22
C ASP A 122 4.44 -4.40 8.33
N ASP A 123 5.73 -4.65 8.00
CA ASP A 123 6.11 -5.81 7.19
C ASP A 123 5.83 -7.12 7.95
N ALA A 124 6.14 -7.17 9.27
CA ALA A 124 5.86 -8.34 10.10
C ALA A 124 4.36 -8.61 10.26
N GLU A 125 3.55 -7.56 10.42
CA GLU A 125 2.09 -7.65 10.49
C GLU A 125 1.53 -8.22 9.18
N ARG A 126 1.90 -7.63 8.04
CA ARG A 126 1.47 -8.13 6.72
C ARG A 126 1.89 -9.56 6.44
N ASP A 127 3.08 -9.92 6.86
CA ASP A 127 3.59 -11.28 6.70
C ASP A 127 2.81 -12.29 7.54
N THR A 128 2.40 -11.88 8.74
CA THR A 128 1.55 -12.69 9.63
C THR A 128 0.15 -12.86 9.05
N ASP A 129 -0.44 -11.77 8.54
CA ASP A 129 -1.74 -11.80 7.89
C ASP A 129 -1.72 -12.72 6.65
N LYS A 130 -0.71 -12.57 5.78
CA LYS A 130 -0.53 -13.45 4.62
C LYS A 130 -0.42 -14.91 5.03
N GLN A 131 0.33 -15.21 6.07
CA GLN A 131 0.45 -16.59 6.57
C GLN A 131 -0.90 -17.15 7.01
N LYS A 132 -1.71 -16.33 7.72
CA LYS A 132 -3.05 -16.74 8.15
C LYS A 132 -4.03 -16.87 7.00
N MET A 133 -3.95 -16.00 5.99
CA MET A 133 -4.75 -16.12 4.77
C MET A 133 -4.44 -17.42 4.01
N VAL A 134 -3.16 -17.75 3.85
CA VAL A 134 -2.73 -19.01 3.21
C VAL A 134 -3.17 -20.24 4.01
N GLU A 135 -3.03 -20.20 5.34
CA GLU A 135 -3.49 -21.27 6.24
C GLU A 135 -5.00 -21.48 6.10
N TYR A 136 -5.79 -20.41 6.06
CA TYR A 136 -7.21 -20.46 5.83
C TYR A 136 -7.54 -21.07 4.46
N MET A 137 -6.95 -20.54 3.38
CA MET A 137 -7.21 -21.01 2.02
C MET A 137 -6.72 -22.43 1.75
N SER A 138 -5.79 -22.96 2.55
CA SER A 138 -5.36 -24.35 2.41
C SER A 138 -6.47 -25.37 2.69
N ASN A 139 -7.55 -24.95 3.36
CA ASN A 139 -8.73 -25.78 3.60
C ASN A 139 -9.80 -25.65 2.51
N HIS A 140 -9.59 -24.76 1.53
CA HIS A 140 -10.54 -24.44 0.46
C HIS A 140 -10.00 -24.80 -0.93
N ILE A 141 -8.99 -25.67 -1.03
CA ILE A 141 -8.45 -26.13 -2.32
C ILE A 141 -9.53 -26.86 -3.09
N GLY A 142 -9.73 -26.48 -4.37
CA GLY A 142 -10.76 -26.98 -5.26
C GLY A 142 -12.09 -26.23 -5.18
N GLU A 143 -12.26 -25.29 -4.27
CA GLU A 143 -13.44 -24.45 -4.19
C GLU A 143 -13.36 -23.25 -5.15
N GLU A 144 -14.53 -22.83 -5.65
CA GLU A 144 -14.67 -21.70 -6.54
C GLU A 144 -15.09 -20.44 -5.78
N PHE A 145 -14.53 -19.30 -6.19
CA PHE A 145 -14.82 -17.99 -5.61
C PHE A 145 -15.01 -16.95 -6.70
N ASP A 146 -15.93 -16.02 -6.48
CA ASP A 146 -16.00 -14.78 -7.26
C ASP A 146 -14.98 -13.80 -6.70
N GLY A 147 -14.19 -13.17 -7.58
CA GLY A 147 -13.18 -12.20 -7.22
C GLY A 147 -13.11 -11.02 -8.19
N VAL A 148 -12.23 -10.09 -7.88
CA VAL A 148 -11.95 -8.91 -8.71
C VAL A 148 -10.45 -8.85 -8.99
N ILE A 149 -10.07 -8.60 -10.23
CA ILE A 149 -8.68 -8.42 -10.61
C ILE A 149 -8.12 -7.19 -9.90
N SER A 150 -7.20 -7.42 -8.97
CA SER A 150 -6.60 -6.40 -8.12
C SER A 150 -5.31 -5.82 -8.67
N SER A 151 -4.57 -6.62 -9.45
CA SER A 151 -3.32 -6.20 -10.08
C SER A 151 -3.00 -7.12 -11.26
N ILE A 152 -2.28 -6.59 -12.24
CA ILE A 152 -1.77 -7.35 -13.39
C ILE A 152 -0.29 -7.07 -13.53
N THR A 153 0.48 -8.11 -13.77
CA THR A 153 1.93 -8.07 -13.96
C THR A 153 2.31 -8.97 -15.13
N SER A 154 3.55 -8.90 -15.60
CA SER A 154 4.03 -9.76 -16.69
C SER A 154 4.03 -11.26 -16.36
N TRP A 155 4.00 -11.64 -15.07
CA TRP A 155 4.00 -13.04 -14.64
C TRP A 155 2.63 -13.58 -14.24
N GLY A 156 1.60 -12.73 -14.09
CA GLY A 156 0.25 -13.18 -13.75
C GLY A 156 -0.71 -12.09 -13.33
N ILE A 157 -1.92 -12.54 -13.02
CA ILE A 157 -3.07 -11.75 -12.63
C ILE A 157 -3.35 -11.98 -11.15
N TYR A 158 -3.38 -10.94 -10.35
CA TYR A 158 -3.77 -11.01 -8.94
C TYR A 158 -5.27 -10.79 -8.81
N VAL A 159 -5.92 -11.66 -8.06
CA VAL A 159 -7.37 -11.62 -7.82
C VAL A 159 -7.64 -11.48 -6.33
N GLU A 160 -8.39 -10.47 -5.96
CA GLU A 160 -8.86 -10.24 -4.60
C GLU A 160 -10.27 -10.81 -4.45
N LEU A 161 -10.46 -11.67 -3.46
CA LEU A 161 -11.74 -12.25 -3.09
C LEU A 161 -12.55 -11.29 -2.19
N PRO A 162 -13.86 -11.48 -2.02
CA PRO A 162 -14.69 -10.63 -1.14
C PRO A 162 -14.22 -10.58 0.33
N ASN A 163 -13.56 -11.63 0.80
CA ASN A 163 -12.94 -11.69 2.13
C ASN A 163 -11.56 -11.04 2.20
N THR A 164 -11.16 -10.29 1.16
CA THR A 164 -9.88 -9.57 1.05
C THR A 164 -8.64 -10.46 0.90
N ILE A 165 -8.80 -11.74 0.72
CA ILE A 165 -7.70 -12.64 0.40
C ILE A 165 -7.32 -12.46 -1.06
N GLU A 166 -6.04 -12.28 -1.33
CA GLU A 166 -5.49 -12.14 -2.67
C GLU A 166 -4.70 -13.40 -3.05
N GLY A 167 -4.95 -13.91 -4.24
CA GLY A 167 -4.18 -14.98 -4.87
C GLY A 167 -3.79 -14.63 -6.29
N MET A 168 -2.95 -15.44 -6.92
CA MET A 168 -2.40 -15.19 -8.24
C MET A 168 -2.82 -16.27 -9.24
N ILE A 169 -3.28 -15.84 -10.41
CA ILE A 169 -3.36 -16.68 -11.61
C ILE A 169 -2.05 -16.46 -12.37
N SER A 170 -1.21 -17.49 -12.43
CA SER A 170 0.01 -17.43 -13.24
C SER A 170 -0.34 -17.26 -14.72
N VAL A 171 0.46 -16.52 -15.48
CA VAL A 171 0.30 -16.44 -16.94
C VAL A 171 0.33 -17.81 -17.60
N THR A 172 1.07 -18.77 -17.02
CA THR A 172 1.16 -20.15 -17.51
C THR A 172 -0.10 -20.99 -17.21
N ALA A 173 -0.95 -20.54 -16.28
CA ALA A 173 -2.23 -21.16 -15.98
C ALA A 173 -3.36 -20.72 -16.94
N LEU A 174 -3.13 -19.68 -17.75
CA LEU A 174 -4.03 -19.21 -18.79
C LEU A 174 -3.84 -20.10 -20.04
N ARG A 175 -4.56 -21.22 -20.10
CA ARG A 175 -4.36 -22.30 -21.08
C ARG A 175 -4.96 -22.03 -22.47
N ASP A 176 -5.68 -20.92 -22.64
CA ASP A 176 -6.41 -20.56 -23.86
C ASP A 176 -5.57 -19.74 -24.85
N GLY A 177 -4.26 -19.65 -24.66
CA GLY A 177 -3.32 -19.03 -25.60
C GLY A 177 -2.15 -18.32 -24.92
N TYR A 178 -1.41 -17.56 -25.72
CA TYR A 178 -0.29 -16.77 -25.25
C TYR A 178 -0.76 -15.37 -24.88
N TYR A 179 -0.39 -14.92 -23.67
CA TYR A 179 -0.80 -13.64 -23.12
C TYR A 179 0.39 -12.69 -22.98
N ILE A 180 0.19 -11.46 -23.39
CA ILE A 180 1.16 -10.36 -23.23
C ILE A 180 0.59 -9.34 -22.25
N TYR A 181 1.45 -8.85 -21.36
CA TYR A 181 1.14 -7.77 -20.45
C TYR A 181 1.33 -6.41 -21.14
N ASP A 182 0.26 -5.63 -21.25
CA ASP A 182 0.30 -4.23 -21.67
C ASP A 182 0.46 -3.33 -20.43
N GLU A 183 1.68 -2.83 -20.25
CA GLU A 183 2.02 -1.97 -19.11
C GLU A 183 1.31 -0.61 -19.16
N ASN A 184 0.98 -0.10 -20.34
CA ASN A 184 0.35 1.21 -20.49
C ASN A 184 -1.13 1.18 -20.09
N HIS A 185 -1.81 0.07 -20.35
CA HIS A 185 -3.25 -0.09 -20.07
C HIS A 185 -3.52 -0.97 -18.84
N TYR A 186 -2.47 -1.54 -18.20
CA TYR A 186 -2.60 -2.50 -17.09
C TYR A 186 -3.51 -3.67 -17.45
N GLU A 187 -3.31 -4.23 -18.63
CA GLU A 187 -4.11 -5.32 -19.17
C GLU A 187 -3.25 -6.53 -19.53
N MET A 188 -3.85 -7.72 -19.47
CA MET A 188 -3.26 -8.95 -19.99
C MET A 188 -4.05 -9.35 -21.23
N VAL A 189 -3.41 -9.35 -22.40
CA VAL A 189 -4.06 -9.53 -23.71
C VAL A 189 -3.61 -10.83 -24.36
N ASN A 190 -4.55 -11.67 -24.79
CA ASN A 190 -4.26 -12.86 -25.58
C ASN A 190 -3.97 -12.44 -27.02
N GLU A 191 -2.80 -12.80 -27.56
CA GLU A 191 -2.35 -12.41 -28.91
C GLU A 191 -3.21 -12.98 -30.05
N VAL A 192 -3.86 -14.12 -29.81
CA VAL A 192 -4.61 -14.81 -30.86
C VAL A 192 -6.10 -14.47 -30.80
N THR A 193 -6.67 -14.50 -29.58
CA THR A 193 -8.12 -14.33 -29.42
C THR A 193 -8.54 -12.91 -29.08
N ASN A 194 -7.58 -12.02 -28.79
CA ASN A 194 -7.82 -10.68 -28.24
C ASN A 194 -8.61 -10.68 -26.92
N LYS A 195 -8.72 -11.81 -26.25
CA LYS A 195 -9.30 -11.88 -24.91
C LYS A 195 -8.45 -11.07 -23.95
N THR A 196 -9.07 -10.20 -23.17
CA THR A 196 -8.37 -9.26 -22.31
C THR A 196 -8.83 -9.44 -20.88
N TYR A 197 -7.87 -9.45 -19.97
CA TYR A 197 -8.13 -9.29 -18.53
C TYR A 197 -7.72 -7.88 -18.11
N LYS A 198 -8.62 -7.18 -17.41
CA LYS A 198 -8.44 -5.78 -17.02
C LYS A 198 -8.48 -5.62 -15.52
N LEU A 199 -7.79 -4.60 -15.04
CA LEU A 199 -7.85 -4.21 -13.63
C LEU A 199 -9.30 -3.83 -13.25
N GLY A 200 -9.78 -4.32 -12.10
CA GLY A 200 -11.17 -4.12 -11.65
C GLY A 200 -12.19 -5.09 -12.24
N GLN A 201 -11.82 -5.91 -13.22
CA GLN A 201 -12.71 -6.90 -13.82
C GLN A 201 -13.10 -7.97 -12.82
N LYS A 202 -14.39 -8.35 -12.79
CA LYS A 202 -14.87 -9.52 -12.04
C LYS A 202 -14.44 -10.80 -12.75
N ILE A 203 -13.99 -11.75 -11.97
CA ILE A 203 -13.54 -13.07 -12.45
C ILE A 203 -13.90 -14.13 -11.44
N ARG A 204 -14.30 -15.30 -11.93
CA ARG A 204 -14.50 -16.49 -11.11
C ARG A 204 -13.24 -17.33 -11.16
N VAL A 205 -12.79 -17.79 -10.00
CA VAL A 205 -11.52 -18.51 -9.83
C VAL A 205 -11.71 -19.73 -8.98
N VAL A 206 -10.87 -20.74 -9.20
CA VAL A 206 -10.75 -21.92 -8.34
C VAL A 206 -9.41 -21.89 -7.61
N VAL A 207 -9.40 -22.28 -6.35
CA VAL A 207 -8.17 -22.40 -5.56
C VAL A 207 -7.44 -23.69 -5.95
N VAL A 208 -6.24 -23.57 -6.51
CA VAL A 208 -5.47 -24.73 -7.01
C VAL A 208 -4.47 -25.20 -5.98
N SER A 209 -3.70 -24.27 -5.43
CA SER A 209 -2.67 -24.59 -4.45
C SER A 209 -2.42 -23.45 -3.46
N THR A 210 -1.77 -23.80 -2.35
CA THR A 210 -1.30 -22.84 -1.36
C THR A 210 0.10 -23.23 -0.89
N ASP A 211 1.01 -22.28 -0.79
CA ASP A 211 2.34 -22.49 -0.22
C ASP A 211 2.50 -21.70 1.07
N LYS A 212 2.62 -22.41 2.21
CA LYS A 212 2.76 -21.80 3.54
C LYS A 212 4.15 -21.17 3.78
N ILE A 213 5.18 -21.61 3.02
CA ILE A 213 6.54 -21.10 3.15
C ILE A 213 6.68 -19.83 2.31
N LEU A 214 6.26 -19.89 1.05
CA LEU A 214 6.25 -18.73 0.14
C LEU A 214 5.11 -17.76 0.43
N ARG A 215 4.12 -18.19 1.20
CA ARG A 215 2.89 -17.45 1.54
C ARG A 215 2.14 -17.01 0.29
N THR A 216 1.97 -17.95 -0.65
CA THR A 216 1.25 -17.75 -1.91
C THR A 216 -0.01 -18.59 -1.97
N ILE A 217 -0.99 -18.09 -2.71
CA ILE A 217 -2.25 -18.76 -3.04
C ILE A 217 -2.34 -18.71 -4.56
N ASP A 218 -2.43 -19.89 -5.18
CA ASP A 218 -2.53 -20.01 -6.63
C ASP A 218 -3.99 -20.26 -7.03
N PHE A 219 -4.44 -19.48 -7.99
CA PHE A 219 -5.74 -19.59 -8.61
C PHE A 219 -5.63 -20.03 -10.06
N GLU A 220 -6.69 -20.65 -10.58
CA GLU A 220 -6.96 -20.80 -12.01
C GLU A 220 -8.33 -20.17 -12.31
N PRO A 221 -8.59 -19.70 -13.56
CA PRO A 221 -9.93 -19.30 -13.98
C PRO A 221 -10.86 -20.52 -13.90
N ALA A 222 -12.08 -20.33 -13.35
CA ALA A 222 -13.10 -21.36 -13.24
C ALA A 222 -13.86 -21.55 -14.56
#